data_ba1be3f285bcfcd96fce09c08d0d5185
#
_entry.id   ba1be3f285bcfcd96fce09c08d0d5185
#
_cell.length_a   1.000
_cell.length_b   1.000
_cell.length_c   1.000
_cell.angle_alpha   90.00
_cell.angle_beta   90.00
_cell.angle_gamma   90.00
#
_symmetry.space_group_name_H-M   'P 1'
#
loop_
_entity.id
_entity.type
_entity.pdbx_description
1 polymer ?
#
loop_
_entity_poly.entity_id
_entity_poly.type
_entity_poly.pdbx_seq_one_letter_code
_entity_poly.pdbx_strand_id
1 'polypeptide(L)'
;MTPQKAGIGRITAAVVAMAAMLPYLTLKIFWLTGHPVGVSDPALMNDPAMVGLNVMTFGMDAVALLLALAFTTRQGMRLPAWLVLLPLWVGTGLLSVVIVTVPVGVLVSGPSIFVTDGPIAPWVYMMVYGGFIGQGVGLIVAFVLYARDRWPVVFSTALGYGYASPTRPFQTVVARGALPVLAVLGATRLYWAAGDPAPEQVLQDGFKGLLTLGAGIALVLLVGGRGPRAFWPPLVVGWLGTGVMFAWGLYAMILTVTAGPLGAKMIGAEGLVELFGTLTGLVMAMCGAFLLAERSGVGHVQPAQEALEGEDREGDRETADHGHR
;
A
#
# COMPACT_ATOMS: atom_id res chain seq x y z
N MET A 1 28.21 13.42 -5.28
CA MET A 1 26.98 13.45 -4.48
C MET A 1 27.31 13.04 -3.06
N THR A 2 27.25 13.97 -2.10
CA THR A 2 27.42 13.67 -0.67
C THR A 2 26.29 12.74 -0.22
N PRO A 3 26.59 11.62 0.45
CA PRO A 3 25.58 10.68 0.86
C PRO A 3 24.70 11.33 1.95
N GLN A 4 23.46 11.66 1.56
CA GLN A 4 22.49 12.26 2.47
C GLN A 4 22.17 11.26 3.59
N LYS A 5 22.44 11.65 4.84
CA LYS A 5 22.07 10.85 6.01
C LYS A 5 20.55 10.78 6.12
N ALA A 6 20.00 9.65 6.56
CA ALA A 6 18.58 9.55 6.84
C ALA A 6 18.14 10.65 7.81
N GLY A 7 17.11 11.42 7.44
CA GLY A 7 16.57 12.48 8.28
C GLY A 7 16.04 11.90 9.62
N ILE A 8 16.14 12.68 10.71
CA ILE A 8 15.69 12.26 12.05
C ILE A 8 14.23 11.78 12.00
N GLY A 9 13.34 12.51 11.34
CA GLY A 9 11.92 12.13 11.22
C GLY A 9 11.68 10.74 10.59
N ARG A 10 12.49 10.38 9.55
CA ARG A 10 12.41 9.07 8.91
C ARG A 10 12.86 7.95 9.85
N ILE A 11 13.94 8.17 10.59
CA ILE A 11 14.45 7.23 11.58
C ILE A 11 13.44 7.06 12.72
N THR A 12 12.93 8.16 13.27
CA THR A 12 11.94 8.11 14.36
C THR A 12 10.68 7.35 13.95
N ALA A 13 10.12 7.64 12.77
CA ALA A 13 8.93 6.95 12.27
C ALA A 13 9.19 5.43 12.07
N ALA A 14 10.36 5.06 11.53
CA ALA A 14 10.73 3.66 11.40
C ALA A 14 10.91 2.97 12.76
N VAL A 15 11.52 3.63 13.75
CA VAL A 15 11.69 3.10 15.11
C VAL A 15 10.33 2.91 15.79
N VAL A 16 9.42 3.87 15.65
CA VAL A 16 8.03 3.74 16.17
C VAL A 16 7.32 2.54 15.53
N ALA A 17 7.44 2.37 14.20
CA ALA A 17 6.86 1.22 13.53
C ALA A 17 7.44 -0.09 14.06
N MET A 18 8.77 -0.22 14.17
CA MET A 18 9.43 -1.41 14.70
C MET A 18 9.00 -1.71 16.14
N ALA A 19 8.96 -0.69 17.01
CA ALA A 19 8.53 -0.88 18.40
C ALA A 19 7.08 -1.35 18.51
N ALA A 20 6.18 -0.85 17.64
CA ALA A 20 4.79 -1.25 17.61
C ALA A 20 4.56 -2.69 17.14
N MET A 21 5.46 -3.24 16.33
CA MET A 21 5.41 -4.65 15.86
C MET A 21 5.82 -5.65 16.93
N LEU A 22 6.76 -5.28 17.82
CA LEU A 22 7.40 -6.22 18.76
C LEU A 22 6.41 -7.01 19.64
N PRO A 23 5.39 -6.41 20.27
CA PRO A 23 4.46 -7.15 21.11
C PRO A 23 3.73 -8.26 20.34
N TYR A 24 3.28 -7.96 19.12
CA TYR A 24 2.58 -8.93 18.30
C TYR A 24 3.51 -10.03 17.77
N LEU A 25 4.70 -9.69 17.31
CA LEU A 25 5.72 -10.66 16.91
C LEU A 25 6.07 -11.60 18.07
N THR A 26 6.22 -11.06 19.28
CA THR A 26 6.49 -11.85 20.48
C THR A 26 5.34 -12.81 20.78
N LEU A 27 4.09 -12.35 20.68
CA LEU A 27 2.91 -13.18 20.86
C LEU A 27 2.86 -14.32 19.83
N LYS A 28 3.17 -14.04 18.57
CA LYS A 28 3.24 -15.05 17.51
C LYS A 28 4.31 -16.11 17.79
N ILE A 29 5.46 -15.70 18.28
CA ILE A 29 6.52 -16.65 18.70
C ILE A 29 5.99 -17.57 19.80
N PHE A 30 5.32 -17.03 20.82
CA PHE A 30 4.72 -17.86 21.87
C PHE A 30 3.70 -18.85 21.28
N TRP A 31 2.79 -18.43 20.44
CA TRP A 31 1.78 -19.30 19.83
C TRP A 31 2.41 -20.39 18.96
N LEU A 32 3.41 -20.04 18.14
CA LEU A 32 4.11 -21.00 17.27
C LEU A 32 5.02 -21.97 18.03
N THR A 33 5.43 -21.62 19.26
CA THR A 33 6.23 -22.49 20.14
C THR A 33 5.39 -23.26 21.18
N GLY A 34 4.06 -23.26 21.02
CA GLY A 34 3.16 -24.05 21.86
C GLY A 34 2.74 -23.38 23.19
N HIS A 35 2.92 -22.06 23.30
CA HIS A 35 2.50 -21.29 24.48
C HIS A 35 1.29 -20.42 24.12
N PRO A 36 0.03 -20.87 24.32
CA PRO A 36 -1.19 -20.19 23.87
C PRO A 36 -1.58 -19.01 24.79
N VAL A 37 -0.70 -18.02 24.92
CA VAL A 37 -0.90 -16.84 25.77
C VAL A 37 -2.11 -16.05 25.29
N GLY A 38 -3.04 -15.76 26.19
CA GLY A 38 -4.26 -15.01 25.87
C GLY A 38 -5.31 -15.79 25.09
N VAL A 39 -5.22 -17.13 25.06
CA VAL A 39 -6.17 -18.03 24.39
C VAL A 39 -6.79 -18.96 25.43
N SER A 40 -8.12 -19.02 25.50
CA SER A 40 -8.86 -19.85 26.45
C SER A 40 -8.93 -21.32 26.03
N ASP A 41 -8.87 -21.58 24.71
CA ASP A 41 -8.81 -22.93 24.15
C ASP A 41 -7.45 -23.18 23.48
N PRO A 42 -6.53 -23.88 24.14
CA PRO A 42 -5.22 -24.21 23.58
C PRO A 42 -5.29 -25.04 22.29
N ALA A 43 -6.34 -25.83 22.07
CA ALA A 43 -6.49 -26.67 20.89
C ALA A 43 -6.59 -25.82 19.61
N LEU A 44 -7.15 -24.59 19.70
CA LEU A 44 -7.21 -23.66 18.58
C LEU A 44 -5.82 -23.37 17.99
N MET A 45 -4.79 -23.23 18.81
CA MET A 45 -3.43 -22.91 18.34
C MET A 45 -2.73 -24.13 17.70
N ASN A 46 -3.27 -25.32 17.83
CA ASN A 46 -2.78 -26.54 17.20
C ASN A 46 -3.52 -26.87 15.90
N ASP A 47 -4.59 -26.14 15.57
CA ASP A 47 -5.31 -26.29 14.30
C ASP A 47 -4.37 -25.92 13.13
N PRO A 48 -4.21 -26.77 12.10
CA PRO A 48 -3.29 -26.52 10.97
C PRO A 48 -3.55 -25.20 10.24
N ALA A 49 -4.82 -24.80 10.08
CA ALA A 49 -5.16 -23.55 9.43
C ALA A 49 -4.77 -22.35 10.31
N MET A 50 -4.99 -22.45 11.63
CA MET A 50 -4.55 -21.42 12.57
C MET A 50 -3.04 -21.28 12.61
N VAL A 51 -2.30 -22.40 12.63
CA VAL A 51 -0.84 -22.39 12.55
C VAL A 51 -0.38 -21.73 11.25
N GLY A 52 -0.97 -22.10 10.12
CA GLY A 52 -0.68 -21.51 8.81
C GLY A 52 -0.91 -19.99 8.78
N LEU A 53 -2.04 -19.52 9.33
CA LEU A 53 -2.35 -18.08 9.44
C LEU A 53 -1.37 -17.35 10.38
N ASN A 54 -0.97 -17.98 11.47
CA ASN A 54 0.04 -17.43 12.38
C ASN A 54 1.40 -17.30 11.72
N VAL A 55 1.84 -18.30 10.95
CA VAL A 55 3.09 -18.25 10.18
C VAL A 55 3.02 -17.17 9.10
N MET A 56 1.91 -17.10 8.36
CA MET A 56 1.72 -16.10 7.31
C MET A 56 1.80 -14.68 7.87
N THR A 57 1.03 -14.39 8.92
CA THR A 57 1.00 -13.04 9.52
C THR A 57 2.32 -12.69 10.22
N PHE A 58 2.99 -13.66 10.83
CA PHE A 58 4.36 -13.49 11.34
C PHE A 58 5.33 -13.10 10.21
N GLY A 59 5.26 -13.80 9.06
CA GLY A 59 6.08 -13.50 7.88
C GLY A 59 5.81 -12.09 7.33
N MET A 60 4.56 -11.66 7.30
CA MET A 60 4.19 -10.31 6.88
C MET A 60 4.79 -9.24 7.79
N ASP A 61 4.72 -9.42 9.10
CA ASP A 61 5.31 -8.50 10.07
C ASP A 61 6.84 -8.52 10.02
N ALA A 62 7.46 -9.68 9.80
CA ALA A 62 8.90 -9.79 9.61
C ALA A 62 9.37 -8.99 8.37
N VAL A 63 8.64 -9.07 7.25
CA VAL A 63 8.90 -8.25 6.05
C VAL A 63 8.73 -6.77 6.36
N ALA A 64 7.68 -6.39 7.09
CA ALA A 64 7.45 -5.00 7.49
C ALA A 64 8.57 -4.46 8.39
N LEU A 65 9.07 -5.30 9.32
CA LEU A 65 10.23 -4.97 10.17
C LEU A 65 11.50 -4.76 9.35
N LEU A 66 11.78 -5.63 8.38
CA LEU A 66 12.93 -5.49 7.49
C LEU A 66 12.84 -4.21 6.63
N LEU A 67 11.64 -3.85 6.16
CA LEU A 67 11.41 -2.60 5.44
C LEU A 67 11.62 -1.38 6.33
N ALA A 68 11.08 -1.39 7.55
CA ALA A 68 11.30 -0.31 8.52
C ALA A 68 12.80 -0.14 8.80
N LEU A 69 13.54 -1.24 8.99
CA LEU A 69 14.99 -1.22 9.15
C LEU A 69 15.70 -0.68 7.90
N ALA A 70 15.29 -1.10 6.70
CA ALA A 70 15.85 -0.61 5.45
C ALA A 70 15.69 0.92 5.31
N PHE A 71 14.57 1.49 5.79
CA PHE A 71 14.36 2.94 5.76
C PHE A 71 15.31 3.72 6.67
N THR A 72 15.93 3.09 7.66
CA THR A 72 16.93 3.75 8.52
C THR A 72 18.32 3.72 7.92
N THR A 73 18.58 2.87 6.91
CA THR A 73 19.92 2.58 6.40
C THR A 73 20.19 3.20 5.03
N ARG A 74 21.48 3.41 4.71
CA ARG A 74 21.93 3.81 3.36
C ARG A 74 21.73 2.68 2.34
N GLN A 75 21.86 1.44 2.78
CA GLN A 75 21.67 0.26 1.93
C GLN A 75 20.22 0.15 1.45
N GLY A 76 19.25 0.53 2.28
CA GLY A 76 17.84 0.60 1.90
C GLY A 76 17.57 1.50 0.69
N MET A 77 18.34 2.59 0.52
CA MET A 77 18.22 3.47 -0.66
C MET A 77 18.69 2.81 -1.96
N ARG A 78 19.44 1.70 -1.89
CA ARG A 78 19.97 0.97 -3.05
C ARG A 78 19.15 -0.27 -3.41
N LEU A 79 18.20 -0.65 -2.58
CA LEU A 79 17.34 -1.80 -2.84
C LEU A 79 16.58 -1.61 -4.17
N PRO A 80 16.34 -2.67 -4.95
CA PRO A 80 15.46 -2.61 -6.11
C PRO A 80 14.10 -2.01 -5.75
N ALA A 81 13.55 -1.11 -6.57
CA ALA A 81 12.30 -0.41 -6.26
C ALA A 81 11.15 -1.38 -5.98
N TRP A 82 11.02 -2.45 -6.77
CA TRP A 82 9.96 -3.44 -6.63
C TRP A 82 10.01 -4.18 -5.28
N LEU A 83 11.21 -4.43 -4.74
CA LEU A 83 11.41 -5.11 -3.46
C LEU A 83 10.91 -4.26 -2.28
N VAL A 84 10.89 -2.94 -2.43
CA VAL A 84 10.36 -2.00 -1.44
C VAL A 84 8.88 -1.73 -1.71
N LEU A 85 8.52 -1.41 -2.95
CA LEU A 85 7.18 -0.94 -3.31
C LEU A 85 6.12 -2.04 -3.22
N LEU A 86 6.42 -3.28 -3.66
CA LEU A 86 5.42 -4.35 -3.67
C LEU A 86 4.94 -4.74 -2.27
N PRO A 87 5.82 -5.08 -1.30
CA PRO A 87 5.36 -5.42 0.03
C PRO A 87 4.75 -4.22 0.78
N LEU A 88 5.23 -2.99 0.52
CA LEU A 88 4.60 -1.80 1.07
C LEU A 88 3.21 -1.54 0.51
N TRP A 89 3.00 -1.77 -0.78
CA TRP A 89 1.69 -1.63 -1.40
C TRP A 89 0.67 -2.58 -0.77
N VAL A 90 1.04 -3.84 -0.58
CA VAL A 90 0.20 -4.83 0.11
C VAL A 90 -0.01 -4.44 1.58
N GLY A 91 1.07 -4.13 2.30
CA GLY A 91 1.01 -3.78 3.72
C GLY A 91 0.23 -2.51 4.00
N THR A 92 0.44 -1.44 3.21
CA THR A 92 -0.34 -0.20 3.35
C THR A 92 -1.80 -0.39 2.94
N GLY A 93 -2.09 -1.27 1.99
CA GLY A 93 -3.45 -1.66 1.64
C GLY A 93 -4.20 -2.28 2.83
N LEU A 94 -3.58 -3.26 3.52
CA LEU A 94 -4.17 -3.88 4.70
C LEU A 94 -4.28 -2.90 5.87
N LEU A 95 -3.18 -2.23 6.21
CA LEU A 95 -3.09 -1.37 7.40
C LEU A 95 -3.92 -0.09 7.29
N SER A 96 -4.13 0.47 6.09
CA SER A 96 -4.92 1.69 5.92
C SER A 96 -6.37 1.53 6.37
N VAL A 97 -6.97 0.37 6.15
CA VAL A 97 -8.32 0.07 6.65
C VAL A 97 -8.31 0.04 8.18
N VAL A 98 -7.38 -0.68 8.79
CA VAL A 98 -7.26 -0.79 10.26
C VAL A 98 -7.01 0.56 10.92
N ILE A 99 -6.09 1.37 10.37
CA ILE A 99 -5.74 2.72 10.89
C ILE A 99 -6.95 3.64 10.93
N VAL A 100 -7.87 3.51 9.98
CA VAL A 100 -9.05 4.37 9.90
C VAL A 100 -10.22 3.76 10.67
N THR A 101 -10.53 2.49 10.43
CA THR A 101 -11.78 1.90 10.93
C THR A 101 -11.73 1.55 12.40
N VAL A 102 -10.59 1.11 12.93
CA VAL A 102 -10.49 0.74 14.36
C VAL A 102 -10.60 1.95 15.29
N PRO A 103 -9.85 3.06 15.11
CA PRO A 103 -10.02 4.23 15.95
C PRO A 103 -11.43 4.84 15.87
N VAL A 104 -12.02 4.89 14.67
CA VAL A 104 -13.39 5.38 14.51
C VAL A 104 -14.38 4.44 15.19
N GLY A 105 -14.21 3.12 15.05
CA GLY A 105 -15.03 2.12 15.75
C GLY A 105 -14.95 2.27 17.27
N VAL A 106 -13.75 2.49 17.83
CA VAL A 106 -13.59 2.77 19.27
C VAL A 106 -14.29 4.07 19.68
N LEU A 107 -14.25 5.10 18.85
CA LEU A 107 -14.94 6.37 19.13
C LEU A 107 -16.48 6.23 19.09
N VAL A 108 -17.01 5.39 18.22
CA VAL A 108 -18.45 5.19 18.03
C VAL A 108 -19.02 4.20 19.03
N SER A 109 -18.35 3.04 19.21
CA SER A 109 -18.87 1.90 19.98
C SER A 109 -18.07 1.64 21.27
N GLY A 110 -17.04 2.42 21.55
CA GLY A 110 -16.15 2.22 22.69
C GLY A 110 -15.25 0.98 22.55
N PRO A 111 -14.50 0.62 23.62
CA PRO A 111 -13.59 -0.53 23.60
C PRO A 111 -14.32 -1.89 23.53
N SER A 112 -15.66 -1.90 23.60
CA SER A 112 -16.48 -3.11 23.45
C SER A 112 -16.30 -3.81 22.10
N ILE A 113 -15.83 -3.11 21.07
CA ILE A 113 -15.48 -3.71 19.76
C ILE A 113 -14.41 -4.82 19.86
N PHE A 114 -13.64 -4.85 20.94
CA PHE A 114 -12.63 -5.89 21.19
C PHE A 114 -13.17 -7.05 22.04
N VAL A 115 -14.39 -6.94 22.55
CA VAL A 115 -15.02 -8.00 23.32
C VAL A 115 -15.76 -8.92 22.37
N THR A 116 -15.28 -10.15 22.25
CA THR A 116 -15.87 -11.19 21.43
C THR A 116 -16.13 -12.42 22.29
N ASP A 117 -17.13 -13.21 21.91
CA ASP A 117 -17.41 -14.53 22.54
C ASP A 117 -16.39 -15.60 22.11
N GLY A 118 -15.35 -15.21 21.38
CA GLY A 118 -14.31 -16.08 20.85
C GLY A 118 -13.28 -16.51 21.91
N PRO A 119 -12.44 -17.49 21.57
CA PRO A 119 -11.42 -18.07 22.48
C PRO A 119 -10.21 -17.16 22.73
N ILE A 120 -10.13 -15.99 22.09
CA ILE A 120 -9.01 -15.05 22.23
C ILE A 120 -9.41 -13.91 23.17
N ALA A 121 -8.59 -13.64 24.17
CA ALA A 121 -8.88 -12.62 25.18
C ALA A 121 -8.93 -11.20 24.59
N PRO A 122 -9.82 -10.31 25.09
CA PRO A 122 -9.99 -8.95 24.57
C PRO A 122 -8.71 -8.11 24.56
N TRP A 123 -7.84 -8.26 25.56
CA TRP A 123 -6.56 -7.54 25.60
C TRP A 123 -5.62 -7.90 24.46
N VAL A 124 -5.72 -9.11 23.92
CA VAL A 124 -4.94 -9.54 22.73
C VAL A 124 -5.37 -8.72 21.53
N TYR A 125 -6.67 -8.57 21.29
CA TYR A 125 -7.18 -7.74 20.19
C TYR A 125 -6.74 -6.28 20.35
N MET A 126 -6.85 -5.70 21.55
CA MET A 126 -6.38 -4.33 21.80
C MET A 126 -4.89 -4.16 21.52
N MET A 127 -4.07 -5.12 21.93
CA MET A 127 -2.63 -5.11 21.69
C MET A 127 -2.32 -5.24 20.19
N VAL A 128 -2.97 -6.17 19.49
CA VAL A 128 -2.77 -6.43 18.07
C VAL A 128 -3.19 -5.22 17.23
N TYR A 129 -4.40 -4.70 17.43
CA TYR A 129 -4.89 -3.56 16.66
C TYR A 129 -4.15 -2.27 17.00
N GLY A 130 -3.79 -2.05 18.27
CA GLY A 130 -2.93 -0.95 18.69
C GLY A 130 -1.55 -1.03 18.03
N GLY A 131 -0.98 -2.24 17.96
CA GLY A 131 0.25 -2.53 17.22
C GLY A 131 0.12 -2.20 15.73
N PHE A 132 -0.94 -2.66 15.08
CA PHE A 132 -1.18 -2.38 13.66
C PHE A 132 -1.36 -0.89 13.35
N ILE A 133 -2.00 -0.12 14.23
CA ILE A 133 -2.12 1.33 14.08
C ILE A 133 -0.75 1.99 14.19
N GLY A 134 0.03 1.68 15.24
CA GLY A 134 1.37 2.22 15.44
C GLY A 134 2.33 1.85 14.30
N GLN A 135 2.34 0.57 13.91
CA GLN A 135 3.10 0.02 12.78
C GLN A 135 2.70 0.71 11.47
N GLY A 136 1.41 0.80 11.19
CA GLY A 136 0.92 1.35 9.93
C GLY A 136 1.22 2.83 9.80
N VAL A 137 0.94 3.64 10.83
CA VAL A 137 1.28 5.07 10.82
C VAL A 137 2.79 5.28 10.70
N GLY A 138 3.57 4.55 11.50
CA GLY A 138 5.04 4.65 11.47
C GLY A 138 5.62 4.25 10.11
N LEU A 139 5.17 3.13 9.51
CA LEU A 139 5.63 2.69 8.19
C LEU A 139 5.23 3.65 7.08
N ILE A 140 3.99 4.16 7.07
CA ILE A 140 3.52 5.12 6.06
C ILE A 140 4.34 6.40 6.14
N VAL A 141 4.55 6.96 7.32
CA VAL A 141 5.36 8.18 7.50
C VAL A 141 6.82 7.93 7.09
N ALA A 142 7.43 6.84 7.55
CA ALA A 142 8.80 6.48 7.18
C ALA A 142 8.95 6.28 5.66
N PHE A 143 7.96 5.62 5.03
CA PHE A 143 7.93 5.42 3.58
C PHE A 143 7.77 6.72 2.80
N VAL A 144 6.86 7.61 3.20
CA VAL A 144 6.68 8.90 2.52
C VAL A 144 7.97 9.71 2.55
N LEU A 145 8.65 9.77 3.71
CA LEU A 145 9.92 10.47 3.84
C LEU A 145 11.02 9.79 3.00
N TYR A 146 11.10 8.46 3.02
CA TYR A 146 12.00 7.68 2.19
C TYR A 146 11.73 7.91 0.68
N ALA A 147 10.47 7.90 0.27
CA ALA A 147 10.08 8.10 -1.13
C ALA A 147 10.41 9.52 -1.62
N ARG A 148 10.23 10.55 -0.76
CA ARG A 148 10.63 11.94 -1.06
C ARG A 148 12.13 12.08 -1.28
N ASP A 149 12.94 11.37 -0.49
CA ASP A 149 14.39 11.37 -0.63
C ASP A 149 14.85 10.59 -1.88
N ARG A 150 14.15 9.51 -2.22
CA ARG A 150 14.53 8.60 -3.30
C ARG A 150 13.97 8.97 -4.66
N TRP A 151 12.74 9.46 -4.70
CA TRP A 151 12.01 9.81 -5.93
C TRP A 151 11.41 11.22 -5.86
N PRO A 152 12.23 12.26 -5.72
CA PRO A 152 11.75 13.64 -5.52
C PRO A 152 10.87 14.11 -6.68
N VAL A 153 11.11 13.62 -7.90
CA VAL A 153 10.34 13.95 -9.10
C VAL A 153 8.85 13.61 -8.94
N VAL A 154 8.50 12.55 -8.24
CA VAL A 154 7.10 12.15 -7.98
C VAL A 154 6.34 13.24 -7.21
N PHE A 155 7.02 13.94 -6.31
CA PHE A 155 6.42 14.95 -5.43
C PHE A 155 6.49 16.38 -6.00
N SER A 156 7.40 16.64 -6.92
CA SER A 156 7.64 17.99 -7.49
C SER A 156 7.01 18.21 -8.85
N THR A 157 6.60 17.14 -9.57
CA THR A 157 6.04 17.27 -10.92
C THR A 157 4.53 17.43 -10.92
N ALA A 158 4.02 18.15 -11.96
CA ALA A 158 2.61 18.26 -12.24
C ALA A 158 2.11 17.06 -13.10
N LEU A 159 0.80 16.81 -13.07
CA LEU A 159 0.15 15.78 -13.91
C LEU A 159 0.41 16.01 -15.40
N GLY A 160 0.39 17.27 -15.84
CA GLY A 160 0.55 17.66 -17.25
C GLY A 160 2.02 17.79 -17.70
N TYR A 161 3.00 17.44 -16.86
CA TYR A 161 4.40 17.51 -17.25
C TYR A 161 4.70 16.52 -18.37
N GLY A 162 5.14 17.09 -19.51
CA GLY A 162 5.24 16.54 -20.85
C GLY A 162 5.73 15.10 -20.92
N TYR A 163 4.78 14.21 -21.15
CA TYR A 163 5.07 12.80 -21.20
C TYR A 163 4.37 12.14 -22.39
N ALA A 164 5.15 11.86 -23.42
CA ALA A 164 4.75 11.01 -24.52
C ALA A 164 5.17 9.57 -24.18
N SER A 165 4.24 8.78 -23.66
CA SER A 165 4.45 7.36 -23.40
C SER A 165 3.95 6.51 -24.57
N PRO A 166 4.73 5.59 -25.09
CA PRO A 166 4.29 4.65 -26.13
C PRO A 166 3.18 3.72 -25.62
N THR A 167 3.09 3.48 -24.30
CA THR A 167 2.08 2.59 -23.71
C THR A 167 0.81 3.35 -23.26
N ARG A 168 0.75 4.67 -23.43
CA ARG A 168 -0.39 5.51 -23.03
C ARG A 168 -1.76 5.06 -23.61
N PRO A 169 -1.87 4.63 -24.88
CA PRO A 169 -3.12 4.10 -25.40
C PRO A 169 -3.61 2.90 -24.61
N PHE A 170 -2.71 1.94 -24.30
CA PHE A 170 -3.02 0.78 -23.48
C PHE A 170 -3.43 1.17 -22.05
N GLN A 171 -2.66 2.03 -21.39
CA GLN A 171 -2.98 2.55 -20.06
C GLN A 171 -4.36 3.22 -20.02
N THR A 172 -4.73 3.95 -21.11
CA THR A 172 -6.04 4.60 -21.22
C THR A 172 -7.18 3.57 -21.33
N VAL A 173 -6.97 2.49 -22.09
CA VAL A 173 -7.95 1.41 -22.21
C VAL A 173 -8.16 0.72 -20.87
N VAL A 174 -7.08 0.39 -20.16
CA VAL A 174 -7.13 -0.21 -18.81
C VAL A 174 -7.85 0.72 -17.84
N ALA A 175 -7.47 2.00 -17.78
CA ALA A 175 -8.08 2.97 -16.86
C ALA A 175 -9.57 3.15 -17.09
N ARG A 176 -10.00 3.26 -18.36
CA ARG A 176 -11.43 3.41 -18.70
C ARG A 176 -12.21 2.12 -18.55
N GLY A 177 -11.61 0.97 -18.91
CA GLY A 177 -12.24 -0.34 -18.80
C GLY A 177 -12.44 -0.77 -17.35
N ALA A 178 -11.55 -0.35 -16.43
CA ALA A 178 -11.70 -0.61 -15.01
C ALA A 178 -12.86 0.19 -14.36
N LEU A 179 -13.22 1.38 -14.89
CA LEU A 179 -14.24 2.24 -14.28
C LEU A 179 -15.58 1.55 -14.03
N PRO A 180 -16.22 0.87 -15.01
CA PRO A 180 -17.49 0.21 -14.76
C PRO A 180 -17.37 -0.91 -13.72
N VAL A 181 -16.26 -1.65 -13.71
CA VAL A 181 -16.02 -2.70 -12.72
C VAL A 181 -15.90 -2.08 -11.31
N LEU A 182 -15.11 -1.01 -11.18
CA LEU A 182 -14.94 -0.31 -9.91
C LEU A 182 -16.22 0.38 -9.43
N ALA A 183 -17.03 0.90 -10.35
CA ALA A 183 -18.33 1.47 -10.02
C ALA A 183 -19.25 0.40 -9.41
N VAL A 184 -19.31 -0.78 -10.01
CA VAL A 184 -20.11 -1.91 -9.46
C VAL A 184 -19.54 -2.36 -8.11
N LEU A 185 -18.22 -2.62 -8.01
CA LEU A 185 -17.60 -3.10 -6.77
C LEU A 185 -17.75 -2.07 -5.63
N GLY A 186 -17.46 -0.80 -5.92
CA GLY A 186 -17.56 0.27 -4.92
C GLY A 186 -19.01 0.51 -4.49
N ALA A 187 -19.95 0.55 -5.44
CA ALA A 187 -21.37 0.70 -5.13
C ALA A 187 -21.92 -0.47 -4.31
N THR A 188 -21.50 -1.71 -4.61
CA THR A 188 -21.92 -2.90 -3.84
C THR A 188 -21.43 -2.82 -2.40
N ARG A 189 -20.16 -2.42 -2.16
CA ARG A 189 -19.65 -2.23 -0.80
C ARG A 189 -20.37 -1.11 -0.06
N LEU A 190 -20.64 0.02 -0.71
CA LEU A 190 -21.40 1.12 -0.11
C LEU A 190 -22.86 0.72 0.19
N TYR A 191 -23.45 -0.11 -0.66
CA TYR A 191 -24.78 -0.68 -0.42
C TYR A 191 -24.78 -1.59 0.81
N TRP A 192 -23.79 -2.47 0.96
CA TRP A 192 -23.62 -3.30 2.15
C TRP A 192 -23.42 -2.45 3.41
N ALA A 193 -22.52 -1.46 3.34
CA ALA A 193 -22.30 -0.51 4.44
C ALA A 193 -23.61 0.19 4.89
N ALA A 194 -24.48 0.56 3.95
CA ALA A 194 -25.74 1.23 4.27
C ALA A 194 -26.80 0.31 4.90
N GLY A 195 -26.69 -1.01 4.67
CA GLY A 195 -27.66 -2.01 5.14
C GLY A 195 -27.19 -2.81 6.35
N ASP A 196 -25.94 -2.70 6.77
CA ASP A 196 -25.37 -3.47 7.88
C ASP A 196 -25.69 -2.84 9.25
N PRO A 197 -26.20 -3.60 10.23
CA PRO A 197 -26.44 -3.11 11.56
C PRO A 197 -25.17 -2.95 12.42
N ALA A 198 -24.06 -3.58 12.03
CA ALA A 198 -22.80 -3.58 12.79
C ALA A 198 -21.92 -2.38 12.38
N PRO A 199 -21.67 -1.42 13.29
CA PRO A 199 -20.91 -0.22 12.96
C PRO A 199 -19.52 -0.48 12.39
N GLU A 200 -18.85 -1.54 12.82
CA GLU A 200 -17.54 -1.94 12.32
C GLU A 200 -17.59 -2.40 10.85
N GLN A 201 -18.63 -3.10 10.42
CA GLN A 201 -18.82 -3.50 9.02
C GLN A 201 -19.17 -2.29 8.15
N VAL A 202 -20.05 -1.40 8.65
CA VAL A 202 -20.36 -0.11 7.99
C VAL A 202 -19.08 0.67 7.69
N LEU A 203 -18.19 0.78 8.69
CA LEU A 203 -16.93 1.50 8.54
C LEU A 203 -15.99 0.82 7.55
N GLN A 204 -15.84 -0.51 7.63
CA GLN A 204 -14.94 -1.25 6.75
C GLN A 204 -15.41 -1.21 5.29
N ASP A 205 -16.67 -1.58 5.02
CA ASP A 205 -17.18 -1.60 3.66
C ASP A 205 -17.35 -0.19 3.09
N GLY A 206 -17.75 0.78 3.90
CA GLY A 206 -17.80 2.19 3.52
C GLY A 206 -16.44 2.71 3.09
N PHE A 207 -15.40 2.50 3.90
CA PHE A 207 -14.04 2.93 3.60
C PHE A 207 -13.46 2.22 2.37
N LYS A 208 -13.59 0.89 2.29
CA LYS A 208 -13.15 0.11 1.13
C LYS A 208 -13.89 0.53 -0.14
N GLY A 209 -15.21 0.77 -0.07
CA GLY A 209 -16.02 1.24 -1.20
C GLY A 209 -15.57 2.60 -1.73
N LEU A 210 -15.35 3.57 -0.84
CA LEU A 210 -14.85 4.90 -1.20
C LEU A 210 -13.46 4.84 -1.83
N LEU A 211 -12.54 4.05 -1.28
CA LEU A 211 -11.20 3.88 -1.86
C LEU A 211 -11.24 3.18 -3.22
N THR A 212 -12.15 2.21 -3.41
CA THR A 212 -12.35 1.54 -4.70
C THR A 212 -12.77 2.53 -5.79
N LEU A 213 -13.78 3.38 -5.51
CA LEU A 213 -14.21 4.42 -6.44
C LEU A 213 -13.12 5.47 -6.67
N GLY A 214 -12.46 5.90 -5.59
CA GLY A 214 -11.36 6.86 -5.64
C GLY A 214 -10.19 6.37 -6.50
N ALA A 215 -9.84 5.08 -6.43
CA ALA A 215 -8.78 4.49 -7.24
C ALA A 215 -9.06 4.57 -8.74
N GLY A 216 -10.32 4.35 -9.15
CA GLY A 216 -10.72 4.49 -10.56
C GLY A 216 -10.55 5.91 -11.07
N ILE A 217 -11.03 6.88 -10.31
CA ILE A 217 -10.87 8.30 -10.63
C ILE A 217 -9.39 8.67 -10.68
N ALA A 218 -8.62 8.23 -9.69
CA ALA A 218 -7.18 8.50 -9.59
C ALA A 218 -6.42 7.96 -10.79
N LEU A 219 -6.68 6.73 -11.23
CA LEU A 219 -6.01 6.15 -12.39
C LEU A 219 -6.33 6.91 -13.68
N VAL A 220 -7.58 7.31 -13.88
CA VAL A 220 -7.98 8.13 -15.05
C VAL A 220 -7.26 9.47 -15.04
N LEU A 221 -7.12 10.12 -13.88
CA LEU A 221 -6.39 11.39 -13.75
C LEU A 221 -4.89 11.22 -14.05
N LEU A 222 -4.28 10.16 -13.51
CA LEU A 222 -2.86 9.85 -13.71
C LEU A 222 -2.54 9.56 -15.19
N VAL A 223 -3.33 8.72 -15.83
CA VAL A 223 -3.16 8.35 -17.24
C VAL A 223 -3.53 9.53 -18.16
N GLY A 224 -4.55 10.30 -17.78
CA GLY A 224 -4.97 11.49 -18.53
C GLY A 224 -3.86 12.55 -18.62
N GLY A 225 -3.04 12.69 -17.59
CA GLY A 225 -1.84 13.51 -17.59
C GLY A 225 -2.10 14.97 -17.99
N ARG A 226 -3.18 15.61 -17.50
CA ARG A 226 -3.56 16.98 -17.90
C ARG A 226 -3.67 17.90 -16.69
N GLY A 227 -3.17 19.13 -16.87
CA GLY A 227 -3.34 20.22 -15.92
C GLY A 227 -2.15 20.45 -14.98
N PRO A 228 -2.17 21.60 -14.27
CA PRO A 228 -1.07 22.03 -13.38
C PRO A 228 -1.11 21.36 -11.99
N ARG A 229 -2.07 20.44 -11.74
CA ARG A 229 -2.23 19.77 -10.45
C ARG A 229 -1.04 18.87 -10.15
N ALA A 230 -0.67 18.77 -8.87
CA ALA A 230 0.39 17.88 -8.42
C ALA A 230 0.08 16.41 -8.77
N PHE A 231 1.13 15.66 -9.10
CA PHE A 231 1.01 14.25 -9.49
C PHE A 231 0.76 13.31 -8.30
N TRP A 232 1.34 13.62 -7.13
CA TRP A 232 1.33 12.73 -5.98
C TRP A 232 -0.05 12.46 -5.33
N PRO A 233 -1.04 13.40 -5.27
CA PRO A 233 -2.31 13.11 -4.60
C PRO A 233 -3.11 11.99 -5.28
N PRO A 234 -3.38 12.01 -6.60
CA PRO A 234 -4.04 10.90 -7.26
C PRO A 234 -3.20 9.62 -7.23
N LEU A 235 -1.86 9.72 -7.20
CA LEU A 235 -1.01 8.55 -7.02
C LEU A 235 -1.25 7.88 -5.66
N VAL A 236 -1.36 8.65 -4.57
CA VAL A 236 -1.63 8.10 -3.23
C VAL A 236 -3.00 7.43 -3.17
N VAL A 237 -4.04 8.08 -3.74
CA VAL A 237 -5.39 7.49 -3.76
C VAL A 237 -5.42 6.20 -4.60
N GLY A 238 -4.77 6.20 -5.77
CA GLY A 238 -4.64 5.02 -6.62
C GLY A 238 -3.86 3.90 -5.92
N TRP A 239 -2.75 4.24 -5.27
CA TRP A 239 -1.93 3.30 -4.49
C TRP A 239 -2.73 2.63 -3.37
N LEU A 240 -3.39 3.42 -2.51
CA LEU A 240 -4.16 2.89 -1.40
C LEU A 240 -5.37 2.08 -1.87
N GLY A 241 -6.14 2.60 -2.82
CA GLY A 241 -7.35 1.91 -3.27
C GLY A 241 -7.06 0.59 -3.98
N THR A 242 -6.05 0.55 -4.86
CA THR A 242 -5.63 -0.70 -5.51
C THR A 242 -5.03 -1.68 -4.51
N GLY A 243 -4.25 -1.17 -3.54
CA GLY A 243 -3.67 -1.95 -2.45
C GLY A 243 -4.74 -2.57 -1.55
N VAL A 244 -5.77 -1.80 -1.18
CA VAL A 244 -6.91 -2.29 -0.38
C VAL A 244 -7.66 -3.40 -1.12
N MET A 245 -8.02 -3.18 -2.39
CA MET A 245 -8.73 -4.18 -3.18
C MET A 245 -7.94 -5.48 -3.31
N PHE A 246 -6.65 -5.38 -3.63
CA PHE A 246 -5.80 -6.56 -3.80
C PHE A 246 -5.55 -7.28 -2.48
N ALA A 247 -5.07 -6.54 -1.47
CA ALA A 247 -4.58 -7.16 -0.25
C ALA A 247 -5.70 -7.75 0.63
N TRP A 248 -6.83 -7.04 0.78
CA TRP A 248 -7.97 -7.55 1.53
C TRP A 248 -8.69 -8.67 0.78
N GLY A 249 -8.85 -8.56 -0.55
CA GLY A 249 -9.45 -9.63 -1.33
C GLY A 249 -8.59 -10.90 -1.33
N LEU A 250 -7.26 -10.77 -1.48
CA LEU A 250 -6.35 -11.91 -1.37
C LEU A 250 -6.39 -12.54 0.03
N TYR A 251 -6.35 -11.71 1.09
CA TYR A 251 -6.45 -12.18 2.47
C TYR A 251 -7.75 -12.94 2.71
N ALA A 252 -8.86 -12.38 2.26
CA ALA A 252 -10.17 -12.99 2.37
C ALA A 252 -10.27 -14.33 1.61
N MET A 253 -9.69 -14.42 0.41
CA MET A 253 -9.62 -15.67 -0.36
C MET A 253 -8.75 -16.73 0.35
N ILE A 254 -7.62 -16.33 0.96
CA ILE A 254 -6.79 -17.24 1.77
C ILE A 254 -7.61 -17.80 2.94
N LEU A 255 -8.31 -16.95 3.68
CA LEU A 255 -9.15 -17.37 4.81
C LEU A 255 -10.24 -18.35 4.36
N THR A 256 -10.85 -18.12 3.20
CA THR A 256 -11.89 -19.00 2.65
C THR A 256 -11.34 -20.38 2.25
N VAL A 257 -10.17 -20.40 1.58
CA VAL A 257 -9.54 -21.66 1.11
C VAL A 257 -8.98 -22.48 2.27
N THR A 258 -8.44 -21.82 3.29
CA THR A 258 -7.88 -22.53 4.47
C THR A 258 -8.96 -23.14 5.34
N ALA A 259 -10.23 -22.72 5.18
CA ALA A 259 -11.39 -23.22 5.95
C ALA A 259 -11.15 -23.31 7.46
N GLY A 260 -10.26 -22.46 7.99
CA GLY A 260 -9.86 -22.45 9.39
C GLY A 260 -10.93 -21.85 10.31
N PRO A 261 -10.70 -21.90 11.63
CA PRO A 261 -11.63 -21.40 12.66
C PRO A 261 -12.01 -19.91 12.52
N LEU A 262 -11.14 -19.13 11.85
CA LEU A 262 -11.37 -17.70 11.56
C LEU A 262 -11.90 -17.46 10.15
N GLY A 263 -12.06 -18.52 9.35
CA GLY A 263 -12.53 -18.45 7.97
C GLY A 263 -14.04 -18.27 7.90
N ALA A 264 -14.51 -17.09 7.50
CA ALA A 264 -15.86 -16.93 7.02
C ALA A 264 -15.98 -17.63 5.66
N LYS A 265 -17.03 -18.45 5.48
CA LYS A 265 -17.37 -18.98 4.15
C LYS A 265 -17.89 -17.82 3.32
N MET A 266 -17.05 -17.22 2.49
CA MET A 266 -17.52 -16.27 1.49
C MET A 266 -18.25 -17.00 0.39
N ILE A 267 -19.58 -16.97 0.44
CA ILE A 267 -20.48 -17.63 -0.51
C ILE A 267 -21.21 -16.55 -1.30
N GLY A 268 -21.26 -16.70 -2.63
CA GLY A 268 -22.06 -15.83 -3.49
C GLY A 268 -21.41 -14.48 -3.80
N ALA A 269 -22.16 -13.39 -3.60
CA ALA A 269 -21.77 -12.04 -4.02
C ALA A 269 -20.49 -11.53 -3.35
N GLU A 270 -20.27 -11.86 -2.08
CA GLU A 270 -19.06 -11.44 -1.33
C GLU A 270 -17.79 -12.02 -1.95
N GLY A 271 -17.78 -13.32 -2.24
CA GLY A 271 -16.63 -13.98 -2.87
C GLY A 271 -16.34 -13.42 -4.26
N LEU A 272 -17.37 -13.07 -5.04
CA LEU A 272 -17.20 -12.43 -6.35
C LEU A 272 -16.61 -11.01 -6.21
N VAL A 273 -17.11 -10.22 -5.28
CA VAL A 273 -16.59 -8.86 -5.04
C VAL A 273 -15.12 -8.91 -4.61
N GLU A 274 -14.72 -9.83 -3.73
CA GLU A 274 -13.32 -9.99 -3.33
C GLU A 274 -12.45 -10.48 -4.48
N LEU A 275 -12.90 -11.44 -5.29
CA LEU A 275 -12.16 -11.94 -6.45
C LEU A 275 -11.97 -10.86 -7.51
N PHE A 276 -13.04 -10.22 -7.95
CA PHE A 276 -12.96 -9.17 -8.96
C PHE A 276 -12.21 -7.95 -8.43
N GLY A 277 -12.35 -7.61 -7.13
CA GLY A 277 -11.57 -6.58 -6.46
C GLY A 277 -10.08 -6.87 -6.51
N THR A 278 -9.67 -8.08 -6.15
CA THR A 278 -8.28 -8.54 -6.18
C THR A 278 -7.68 -8.43 -7.59
N LEU A 279 -8.36 -8.98 -8.59
CA LEU A 279 -7.89 -8.96 -9.98
C LEU A 279 -7.82 -7.54 -10.54
N THR A 280 -8.85 -6.73 -10.31
CA THR A 280 -8.89 -5.34 -10.79
C THR A 280 -7.83 -4.50 -10.09
N GLY A 281 -7.67 -4.66 -8.77
CA GLY A 281 -6.63 -3.99 -7.98
C GLY A 281 -5.22 -4.30 -8.52
N LEU A 282 -4.94 -5.57 -8.84
CA LEU A 282 -3.67 -6.00 -9.42
C LEU A 282 -3.42 -5.38 -10.79
N VAL A 283 -4.40 -5.46 -11.71
CA VAL A 283 -4.28 -4.90 -13.07
C VAL A 283 -4.03 -3.40 -13.04
N MET A 284 -4.77 -2.68 -12.18
CA MET A 284 -4.59 -1.23 -12.02
C MET A 284 -3.23 -0.88 -11.39
N ALA A 285 -2.77 -1.66 -10.40
CA ALA A 285 -1.45 -1.46 -9.80
C ALA A 285 -0.33 -1.69 -10.82
N MET A 286 -0.44 -2.71 -11.67
CA MET A 286 0.49 -2.95 -12.77
C MET A 286 0.51 -1.76 -13.74
N CYS A 287 -0.65 -1.26 -14.14
CA CYS A 287 -0.76 -0.07 -14.99
C CYS A 287 -0.08 1.15 -14.34
N GLY A 288 -0.31 1.38 -13.04
CA GLY A 288 0.35 2.43 -12.27
C GLY A 288 1.87 2.26 -12.18
N ALA A 289 2.35 1.02 -12.02
CA ALA A 289 3.78 0.70 -11.98
C ALA A 289 4.48 1.01 -13.32
N PHE A 290 3.86 0.65 -14.45
CA PHE A 290 4.34 1.04 -15.78
C PHE A 290 4.42 2.55 -15.94
N LEU A 291 3.37 3.26 -15.54
CA LEU A 291 3.34 4.73 -15.60
C LEU A 291 4.46 5.37 -14.77
N LEU A 292 4.75 4.83 -13.58
CA LEU A 292 5.84 5.31 -12.73
C LEU A 292 7.21 4.99 -13.32
N ALA A 293 7.40 3.79 -13.86
CA ALA A 293 8.66 3.37 -14.47
C ALA A 293 9.03 4.24 -15.67
N GLU A 294 8.05 4.52 -16.55
CA GLU A 294 8.25 5.39 -17.71
C GLU A 294 8.59 6.83 -17.32
N ARG A 295 7.90 7.39 -16.31
CA ARG A 295 8.24 8.74 -15.79
C ARG A 295 9.63 8.81 -15.18
N SER A 296 10.08 7.75 -14.53
CA SER A 296 11.43 7.69 -13.96
C SER A 296 12.52 7.63 -15.04
N GLY A 297 12.24 6.99 -16.18
CA GLY A 297 13.15 6.88 -17.32
C GLY A 297 13.40 8.22 -18.03
N VAL A 298 12.37 9.04 -18.19
CA VAL A 298 12.48 10.36 -18.84
C VAL A 298 13.40 11.30 -18.04
N GLY A 299 13.38 11.24 -16.71
CA GLY A 299 14.23 12.07 -15.86
C GLY A 299 15.75 11.78 -15.99
N HIS A 300 16.15 10.66 -16.61
CA HIS A 300 17.53 10.30 -16.84
C HIS A 300 18.02 10.67 -18.25
N VAL A 301 17.12 10.84 -19.21
CA VAL A 301 17.46 11.13 -20.61
C VAL A 301 17.63 12.64 -20.85
N GLN A 302 16.85 13.49 -20.20
CA GLN A 302 16.93 14.95 -20.39
C GLN A 302 18.28 15.56 -20.05
N PRO A 303 18.95 15.27 -18.90
CA PRO A 303 20.26 15.85 -18.62
C PRO A 303 21.35 15.42 -19.60
N ALA A 304 21.21 14.21 -20.17
CA ALA A 304 22.17 13.70 -21.17
C ALA A 304 21.99 14.37 -22.55
N GLN A 305 20.77 14.68 -22.95
CA GLN A 305 20.49 15.42 -24.17
C GLN A 305 20.90 16.89 -24.07
N GLU A 306 20.63 17.56 -22.94
CA GLU A 306 21.08 18.93 -22.71
C GLU A 306 22.60 19.04 -22.67
N ALA A 307 23.30 18.01 -22.15
CA ALA A 307 24.77 17.97 -22.18
C ALA A 307 25.32 17.81 -23.59
N LEU A 308 24.72 16.93 -24.40
CA LEU A 308 25.12 16.74 -25.81
C LEU A 308 24.83 17.97 -26.67
N GLU A 309 23.66 18.60 -26.50
CA GLU A 309 23.34 19.85 -27.21
C GLU A 309 24.21 21.04 -26.74
N GLY A 310 24.71 21.01 -25.52
CA GLY A 310 25.69 21.97 -24.99
C GLY A 310 27.05 21.82 -25.64
N GLU A 311 27.55 20.58 -25.77
CA GLU A 311 28.81 20.28 -26.44
C GLU A 311 28.77 20.59 -27.94
N ASP A 312 27.68 20.30 -28.64
CA ASP A 312 27.51 20.64 -30.06
C ASP A 312 27.54 22.17 -30.28
N ARG A 313 26.89 22.95 -29.39
CA ARG A 313 26.91 24.43 -29.46
C ARG A 313 28.26 25.06 -29.13
N GLU A 314 29.04 24.40 -28.29
CA GLU A 314 30.41 24.85 -27.97
C GLU A 314 31.38 24.53 -29.10
N GLY A 315 31.26 23.34 -29.73
CA GLY A 315 32.01 22.93 -30.91
C GLY A 315 31.76 23.84 -32.13
N ASP A 316 30.48 24.25 -32.37
CA ASP A 316 30.14 25.19 -33.44
C ASP A 316 30.69 26.60 -33.24
N ARG A 317 30.83 27.04 -31.98
CA ARG A 317 31.46 28.35 -31.67
C ARG A 317 32.95 28.33 -31.86
N GLU A 318 33.64 27.26 -31.50
CA GLU A 318 35.10 27.11 -31.69
C GLU A 318 35.49 27.04 -33.16
N THR A 319 34.69 26.37 -34.00
CA THR A 319 34.89 26.29 -35.44
C THR A 319 34.64 27.64 -36.15
N ALA A 320 33.68 28.44 -35.66
CA ALA A 320 33.38 29.74 -36.20
C ALA A 320 34.50 30.80 -35.90
N ASP A 321 35.18 30.69 -34.74
CA ASP A 321 36.26 31.61 -34.35
C ASP A 321 37.59 31.33 -35.08
N HIS A 322 37.82 30.07 -35.55
CA HIS A 322 39.01 29.70 -36.33
C HIS A 322 38.89 30.02 -37.83
N GLY A 323 37.68 30.30 -38.34
CA GLY A 323 37.45 30.66 -39.74
C GLY A 323 37.66 32.15 -40.08
N HIS A 324 37.98 32.98 -39.13
CA HIS A 324 38.17 34.45 -39.29
C HIS A 324 39.59 34.93 -39.03
N ARG A 325 40.59 34.06 -39.01
CA ARG A 325 42.03 34.45 -38.95
C ARG A 325 42.78 34.19 -40.23
#